data_05a94b0e862e5c491b8b956ed061730d
#
_entry.id   05a94b0e862e5c491b8b956ed061730d
#
_cell.length_a   1.000
_cell.length_b   1.000
_cell.length_c   1.000
_cell.angle_alpha   90.00
_cell.angle_beta   90.00
_cell.angle_gamma   90.00
#
_symmetry.space_group_name_H-M   'P 1'
#
loop_
_entity.id
_entity.type
_entity.pdbx_description
1 polymer ?
#
loop_
_entity_poly.entity_id
_entity_poly.type
_entity_poly.pdbx_seq_one_letter_code
_entity_poly.pdbx_strand_id
1 'polypeptide(L)'
;MPARFARRAEHFYSEHRRVRQGVTAWETGNLELFGKLCFASCESSIHNYECGSPELIAIYEIMSSLEGVYGGRFSGAGFKGACIGLVDPACKENVEKELTRQYLEKFPEYEKTFKVFWVKPDDGARFVE
;
A
#
# COMPACT_ATOMS: atom_id res chain seq x y z
N MET A 1 -20.65 14.53 18.20
CA MET A 1 -20.56 13.41 17.26
C MET A 1 -19.72 12.31 17.91
N PRO A 2 -20.15 11.04 17.92
CA PRO A 2 -19.34 9.95 18.46
C PRO A 2 -17.96 9.89 17.77
N ALA A 3 -16.90 9.60 18.54
CA ALA A 3 -15.51 9.63 18.08
C ALA A 3 -15.24 8.75 16.83
N ARG A 4 -15.94 7.60 16.73
CA ARG A 4 -15.83 6.72 15.55
C ARG A 4 -16.29 7.41 14.26
N PHE A 5 -17.36 8.21 14.31
CA PHE A 5 -17.84 8.93 13.12
C PHE A 5 -16.91 10.09 12.75
N ALA A 6 -16.30 10.75 13.73
CA ALA A 6 -15.30 11.76 13.49
C ALA A 6 -14.08 11.18 12.77
N ARG A 7 -13.58 10.00 13.17
CA ARG A 7 -12.48 9.30 12.48
C ARG A 7 -12.85 8.92 11.05
N ARG A 8 -14.08 8.40 10.82
CA ARG A 8 -14.55 8.08 9.46
C ARG A 8 -14.61 9.32 8.56
N ALA A 9 -15.13 10.44 9.09
CA ALA A 9 -15.17 11.70 8.37
C ALA A 9 -13.74 12.21 8.08
N GLU A 10 -12.82 12.13 9.04
CA GLU A 10 -11.41 12.49 8.84
C GLU A 10 -10.78 11.68 7.70
N HIS A 11 -10.99 10.36 7.69
CA HIS A 11 -10.51 9.51 6.60
C HIS A 11 -11.07 10.00 5.26
N PHE A 12 -12.39 10.18 5.15
CA PHE A 12 -13.05 10.58 3.90
C PHE A 12 -12.49 11.89 3.35
N TYR A 13 -12.44 12.95 4.17
CA TYR A 13 -11.99 14.26 3.72
C TYR A 13 -10.48 14.32 3.46
N SER A 14 -9.68 13.67 4.29
CA SER A 14 -8.23 13.61 4.08
C SER A 14 -7.88 12.79 2.84
N GLU A 15 -8.60 11.68 2.58
CA GLU A 15 -8.40 10.85 1.39
C GLU A 15 -8.73 11.62 0.11
N HIS A 16 -9.80 12.38 0.11
CA HIS A 16 -10.16 13.22 -1.03
C HIS A 16 -9.05 14.22 -1.39
N ARG A 17 -8.42 14.84 -0.39
CA ARG A 17 -7.26 15.71 -0.59
C ARG A 17 -6.04 14.93 -1.11
N ARG A 18 -5.73 13.75 -0.52
CA ARG A 18 -4.62 12.89 -0.95
C ARG A 18 -4.76 12.46 -2.40
N VAL A 19 -5.96 12.08 -2.84
CA VAL A 19 -6.22 11.70 -4.24
C VAL A 19 -5.87 12.85 -5.19
N ARG A 20 -6.32 14.08 -4.91
CA ARG A 20 -6.01 15.24 -5.74
C ARG A 20 -4.51 15.55 -5.79
N GLN A 21 -3.85 15.51 -4.65
CA GLN A 21 -2.39 15.68 -4.57
C GLN A 21 -1.65 14.56 -5.30
N GLY A 22 -2.16 13.32 -5.19
CA GLY A 22 -1.60 12.15 -5.85
C GLY A 22 -1.66 12.25 -7.38
N VAL A 23 -2.77 12.73 -7.94
CA VAL A 23 -2.88 13.01 -9.39
C VAL A 23 -1.79 13.97 -9.83
N THR A 24 -1.64 15.11 -9.15
CA THR A 24 -0.61 16.10 -9.47
C THR A 24 0.80 15.52 -9.32
N ALA A 25 1.06 14.78 -8.25
CA ALA A 25 2.36 14.14 -8.03
C ALA A 25 2.70 13.14 -9.15
N TRP A 26 1.73 12.35 -9.58
CA TRP A 26 1.89 11.39 -10.67
C TRP A 26 2.14 12.09 -12.01
N GLU A 27 1.34 13.08 -12.36
CA GLU A 27 1.48 13.86 -13.60
C GLU A 27 2.82 14.61 -13.70
N THR A 28 3.37 15.04 -12.58
CA THR A 28 4.67 15.74 -12.53
C THR A 28 5.85 14.79 -12.32
N GLY A 29 5.63 13.47 -12.25
CA GLY A 29 6.68 12.48 -12.04
C GLY A 29 7.28 12.47 -10.63
N ASN A 30 6.60 13.08 -9.65
CA ASN A 30 7.06 13.10 -8.26
C ASN A 30 6.66 11.80 -7.53
N LEU A 31 7.40 10.73 -7.82
CA LEU A 31 7.12 9.39 -7.27
C LEU A 31 7.28 9.33 -5.75
N GLU A 32 8.19 10.10 -5.18
CA GLU A 32 8.36 10.16 -3.72
C GLU A 32 7.12 10.73 -3.02
N LEU A 33 6.58 11.83 -3.52
CA LEU A 33 5.36 12.41 -2.98
C LEU A 33 4.18 11.47 -3.18
N PHE A 34 4.04 10.89 -4.37
CA PHE A 34 2.97 9.93 -4.65
C PHE A 34 3.03 8.75 -3.69
N GLY A 35 4.21 8.17 -3.47
CA GLY A 35 4.42 7.07 -2.55
C GLY A 35 4.08 7.42 -1.09
N LYS A 36 4.52 8.59 -0.62
CA LYS A 36 4.17 9.10 0.72
C LYS A 36 2.66 9.25 0.91
N LEU A 37 1.96 9.73 -0.12
CA LEU A 37 0.50 9.84 -0.09
C LEU A 37 -0.17 8.45 -0.04
N CYS A 38 0.38 7.43 -0.72
CA CYS A 38 -0.10 6.05 -0.63
C CYS A 38 0.07 5.50 0.80
N PHE A 39 1.21 5.68 1.43
CA PHE A 39 1.42 5.28 2.82
C PHE A 39 0.48 6.01 3.77
N ALA A 40 0.33 7.32 3.64
CA ALA A 40 -0.60 8.10 4.47
C ALA A 40 -2.07 7.68 4.28
N SER A 41 -2.45 7.28 3.06
CA SER A 41 -3.76 6.69 2.76
C SER A 41 -3.97 5.37 3.49
N CYS A 42 -2.97 4.48 3.46
CA CYS A 42 -3.02 3.20 4.16
C CYS A 42 -3.12 3.39 5.68
N GLU A 43 -2.28 4.24 6.25
CA GLU A 43 -2.30 4.58 7.67
C GLU A 43 -3.65 5.13 8.12
N SER A 44 -4.23 6.04 7.35
CA SER A 44 -5.57 6.55 7.63
C SER A 44 -6.66 5.48 7.51
N SER A 45 -6.51 4.53 6.58
CA SER A 45 -7.40 3.37 6.47
C SER A 45 -7.33 2.49 7.71
N ILE A 46 -6.15 2.26 8.27
CA ILE A 46 -5.94 1.46 9.48
C ILE A 46 -6.53 2.17 10.70
N HIS A 47 -6.15 3.43 10.95
CA HIS A 47 -6.44 4.11 12.21
C HIS A 47 -7.77 4.85 12.23
N ASN A 48 -8.19 5.43 11.11
CA ASN A 48 -9.42 6.22 11.02
C ASN A 48 -10.59 5.41 10.49
N TYR A 49 -10.36 4.55 9.51
CA TYR A 49 -11.40 3.68 8.96
C TYR A 49 -11.48 2.31 9.63
N GLU A 50 -10.43 1.94 10.38
CA GLU A 50 -10.30 0.67 11.10
C GLU A 50 -10.36 -0.54 10.16
N CYS A 51 -9.69 -0.43 9.03
CA CYS A 51 -9.49 -1.49 8.05
C CYS A 51 -8.14 -2.19 8.24
N GLY A 52 -8.03 -3.36 7.63
CA GLY A 52 -6.80 -4.13 7.58
C GLY A 52 -6.84 -5.37 8.47
N SER A 53 -6.39 -6.51 7.91
CA SER A 53 -6.07 -7.69 8.69
C SER A 53 -4.65 -7.57 9.28
N PRO A 54 -4.32 -8.32 10.34
CA PRO A 54 -2.96 -8.34 10.89
C PRO A 54 -1.89 -8.64 9.82
N GLU A 55 -2.19 -9.55 8.89
CA GLU A 55 -1.29 -9.95 7.82
C GLU A 55 -1.01 -8.81 6.84
N LEU A 56 -2.05 -8.09 6.41
CA LEU A 56 -1.89 -6.98 5.46
C LEU A 56 -1.31 -5.72 6.12
N ILE A 57 -1.62 -5.48 7.38
CA ILE A 57 -0.98 -4.42 8.18
C ILE A 57 0.52 -4.70 8.30
N ALA A 58 0.93 -5.95 8.56
CA ALA A 58 2.34 -6.32 8.62
C ALA A 58 3.06 -6.10 7.27
N ILE A 59 2.43 -6.42 6.14
CA ILE A 59 3.00 -6.11 4.82
C ILE A 59 3.21 -4.59 4.65
N TYR A 60 2.21 -3.79 5.03
CA TYR A 60 2.30 -2.32 5.00
C TYR A 60 3.46 -1.82 5.86
N GLU A 61 3.57 -2.28 7.11
CA GLU A 61 4.63 -1.89 8.04
C GLU A 61 6.02 -2.24 7.51
N ILE A 62 6.18 -3.44 6.95
CA ILE A 62 7.44 -3.87 6.34
C ILE A 62 7.78 -2.98 5.14
N MET A 63 6.84 -2.79 4.21
CA MET A 63 7.06 -1.93 3.04
C MET A 63 7.47 -0.51 3.43
N SER A 64 6.85 0.05 4.47
CA SER A 64 7.14 1.41 4.93
C SER A 64 8.54 1.58 5.54
N SER A 65 9.18 0.48 5.92
CA SER A 65 10.53 0.45 6.51
C SER A 65 11.64 0.10 5.51
N LEU A 66 11.28 -0.38 4.32
CA LEU A 66 12.26 -0.84 3.34
C LEU A 66 12.75 0.30 2.45
N GLU A 67 14.08 0.37 2.28
CA GLU A 67 14.70 1.25 1.30
C GLU A 67 14.29 0.84 -0.12
N GLY A 68 14.02 1.84 -0.97
CA GLY A 68 13.58 1.62 -2.34
C GLY A 68 12.06 1.43 -2.50
N VAL A 69 11.29 1.43 -1.43
CA VAL A 69 9.83 1.46 -1.49
C VAL A 69 9.35 2.90 -1.34
N TYR A 70 8.84 3.49 -2.42
CA TYR A 70 8.30 4.84 -2.41
C TYR A 70 7.00 4.94 -1.63
N GLY A 71 6.14 3.91 -1.72
CA GLY A 71 4.85 3.87 -1.07
C GLY A 71 4.11 2.57 -1.27
N GLY A 72 3.06 2.38 -0.48
CA GLY A 72 2.23 1.20 -0.58
C GLY A 72 0.95 1.30 0.23
N ARG A 73 -0.01 0.47 -0.11
CA ARG A 73 -1.29 0.39 0.58
C ARG A 73 -2.01 -0.92 0.31
N PHE A 74 -3.12 -1.16 1.00
CA PHE A 74 -4.03 -2.25 0.67
C PHE A 74 -4.61 -2.09 -0.74
N SER A 75 -4.75 -3.20 -1.45
CA SER A 75 -5.55 -3.29 -2.64
C SER A 75 -6.98 -3.65 -2.23
N GLY A 76 -7.83 -2.63 -2.10
CA GLY A 76 -9.18 -2.77 -1.56
C GLY A 76 -9.28 -2.46 -0.06
N ALA A 77 -10.21 -3.11 0.66
CA ALA A 77 -10.52 -2.83 2.06
C ALA A 77 -9.48 -3.34 3.08
N GLY A 78 -8.55 -4.20 2.67
CA GLY A 78 -7.44 -4.64 3.52
C GLY A 78 -7.78 -5.77 4.50
N PHE A 79 -8.90 -6.45 4.37
CA PHE A 79 -9.24 -7.59 5.25
C PHE A 79 -8.75 -8.93 4.68
N LYS A 80 -8.63 -9.02 3.37
CA LYS A 80 -8.03 -10.14 2.62
C LYS A 80 -7.47 -9.62 1.30
N GLY A 81 -6.70 -10.44 0.60
CA GLY A 81 -6.19 -10.12 -0.73
C GLY A 81 -4.73 -9.69 -0.71
N ALA A 82 -4.43 -8.53 -1.24
CA ALA A 82 -3.06 -8.09 -1.47
C ALA A 82 -2.81 -6.65 -0.99
N CYS A 83 -1.53 -6.34 -0.81
CA CYS A 83 -1.03 -4.98 -0.82
C CYS A 83 -0.41 -4.66 -2.18
N ILE A 84 -0.41 -3.40 -2.54
CA ILE A 84 0.31 -2.89 -3.71
C ILE A 84 1.38 -1.92 -3.24
N GLY A 85 2.56 -2.00 -3.82
CA GLY A 85 3.69 -1.12 -3.52
C GLY A 85 4.28 -0.50 -4.79
N LEU A 86 4.76 0.72 -4.67
CA LEU A 86 5.56 1.40 -5.68
C LEU A 86 7.04 1.31 -5.26
N VAL A 87 7.85 0.66 -6.08
CA VAL A 87 9.22 0.29 -5.74
C VAL A 87 10.18 0.80 -6.81
N ASP A 88 11.34 1.29 -6.39
CA ASP A 88 12.45 1.57 -7.28
C ASP A 88 12.91 0.28 -7.97
N PRO A 89 12.92 0.22 -9.32
CA PRO A 89 13.36 -0.96 -10.04
C PRO A 89 14.78 -1.44 -9.65
N ALA A 90 15.66 -0.54 -9.24
CA ALA A 90 16.99 -0.87 -8.79
C ALA A 90 17.02 -1.64 -7.46
N CYS A 91 15.99 -1.50 -6.63
CA CYS A 91 15.86 -2.15 -5.32
C CYS A 91 15.00 -3.41 -5.34
N LYS A 92 14.45 -3.78 -6.50
CA LYS A 92 13.47 -4.85 -6.68
C LYS A 92 13.83 -6.15 -5.95
N GLU A 93 15.02 -6.68 -6.20
CA GLU A 93 15.44 -7.97 -5.63
C GLU A 93 15.59 -7.93 -4.12
N ASN A 94 16.17 -6.82 -3.61
CA ASN A 94 16.34 -6.64 -2.18
C ASN A 94 14.99 -6.46 -1.46
N VAL A 95 14.08 -5.68 -2.04
CA VAL A 95 12.73 -5.48 -1.49
C VAL A 95 11.96 -6.80 -1.43
N GLU A 96 11.97 -7.60 -2.52
CA GLU A 96 11.31 -8.90 -2.54
C GLU A 96 11.86 -9.84 -1.47
N LYS A 97 13.18 -9.93 -1.37
CA LYS A 97 13.86 -10.77 -0.39
C LYS A 97 13.53 -10.37 1.05
N GLU A 98 13.69 -9.09 1.37
CA GLU A 98 13.48 -8.61 2.73
C GLU A 98 12.01 -8.61 3.13
N LEU A 99 11.10 -8.23 2.23
CA LEU A 99 9.66 -8.32 2.48
C LEU A 99 9.24 -9.78 2.77
N THR A 100 9.68 -10.71 1.93
CA THR A 100 9.37 -12.14 2.10
C THR A 100 9.92 -12.67 3.41
N ARG A 101 11.19 -12.39 3.71
CA ARG A 101 11.85 -12.84 4.94
C ARG A 101 11.11 -12.32 6.19
N GLN A 102 10.88 -11.01 6.27
CA GLN A 102 10.26 -10.40 7.45
C GLN A 102 8.80 -10.81 7.60
N TYR A 103 8.07 -10.96 6.48
CA TYR A 103 6.69 -11.41 6.53
C TYR A 103 6.57 -12.87 7.03
N LEU A 104 7.38 -13.77 6.51
CA LEU A 104 7.37 -15.18 6.90
C LEU A 104 7.94 -15.44 8.30
N GLU A 105 8.76 -14.54 8.84
CA GLU A 105 9.11 -14.57 10.27
C GLU A 105 7.89 -14.33 11.18
N LYS A 106 6.99 -13.43 10.76
CA LYS A 106 5.75 -13.14 11.50
C LYS A 106 4.65 -14.18 11.26
N PHE A 107 4.56 -14.70 10.05
CA PHE A 107 3.49 -15.60 9.58
C PHE A 107 4.05 -16.80 8.81
N PRO A 108 4.75 -17.72 9.48
CA PRO A 108 5.39 -18.88 8.82
C PRO A 108 4.39 -19.83 8.16
N GLU A 109 3.13 -19.83 8.58
CA GLU A 109 2.06 -20.62 7.99
C GLU A 109 1.77 -20.29 6.52
N TYR A 110 2.15 -19.09 6.07
CA TYR A 110 1.92 -18.65 4.69
C TYR A 110 3.09 -18.92 3.74
N GLU A 111 4.12 -19.67 4.14
CA GLU A 111 5.30 -19.98 3.32
C GLU A 111 4.95 -20.49 1.92
N LYS A 112 3.89 -21.31 1.80
CA LYS A 112 3.46 -21.89 0.52
C LYS A 112 2.53 -20.98 -0.30
N THR A 113 1.93 -19.98 0.31
CA THR A 113 0.87 -19.18 -0.30
C THR A 113 1.25 -17.72 -0.49
N PHE A 114 2.19 -17.19 0.31
CA PHE A 114 2.70 -15.83 0.13
C PHE A 114 3.48 -15.73 -1.17
N LYS A 115 3.17 -14.71 -1.97
CA LYS A 115 3.84 -14.45 -3.24
C LYS A 115 3.96 -12.95 -3.48
N VAL A 116 5.07 -12.56 -4.08
CA VAL A 116 5.31 -11.23 -4.61
C VAL A 116 5.19 -11.28 -6.13
N PHE A 117 4.43 -10.36 -6.71
CA PHE A 117 4.27 -10.22 -8.16
C PHE A 117 4.78 -8.86 -8.58
N TRP A 118 5.60 -8.85 -9.63
CA TRP A 118 6.10 -7.64 -10.25
C TRP A 118 5.29 -7.30 -11.49
N VAL A 119 4.65 -6.14 -11.45
CA VAL A 119 3.81 -5.64 -12.53
C VAL A 119 4.32 -4.27 -13.00
N LYS A 120 4.02 -3.92 -14.23
CA LYS A 120 4.24 -2.58 -14.77
C LYS A 120 2.89 -1.91 -14.98
N PRO A 121 2.79 -0.58 -14.82
CA PRO A 121 1.62 0.17 -15.28
C PRO A 121 1.40 -0.08 -16.77
N ASP A 122 0.15 -0.20 -17.16
CA ASP A 122 -0.28 -0.42 -18.54
C ASP A 122 -1.48 0.49 -18.85
N ASP A 123 -1.91 0.50 -20.10
CA ASP A 123 -3.11 1.21 -20.51
C ASP A 123 -4.34 0.74 -19.73
N GLY A 124 -5.40 1.56 -19.76
CA GLY A 124 -6.64 1.25 -19.06
C GLY A 124 -7.28 -0.09 -19.45
N ALA A 125 -8.37 -0.44 -18.80
CA ALA A 125 -9.07 -1.70 -19.03
C ALA A 125 -9.42 -1.90 -20.50
N ARG A 126 -9.09 -3.09 -21.04
CA ARG A 126 -9.35 -3.49 -22.42
C ARG A 126 -9.63 -4.98 -22.51
N PHE A 127 -10.27 -5.38 -23.59
CA PHE A 127 -10.37 -6.81 -23.92
C PHE A 127 -9.00 -7.33 -24.39
N VAL A 128 -8.62 -8.49 -23.91
CA VAL A 128 -7.43 -9.22 -24.36
C VAL A 128 -7.92 -10.31 -25.32
N GLU A 129 -7.44 -10.27 -26.56
CA GLU A 129 -7.70 -11.31 -27.58
C GLU A 129 -6.80 -12.50 -27.37
#